data_a1bb9605f8fa1fbe84b7eac8d642fa19
#
_entry.id   a1bb9605f8fa1fbe84b7eac8d642fa19
#
_cell.length_a   1.000
_cell.length_b   1.000
_cell.length_c   1.000
_cell.angle_alpha   90.00
_cell.angle_beta   90.00
_cell.angle_gamma   90.00
#
_symmetry.space_group_name_H-M   'P 1'
#
loop_
_entity.id
_entity.type
_entity.pdbx_description
1 polymer ?
#
loop_
_entity_poly.entity_id
_entity_poly.type
_entity_poly.pdbx_seq_one_letter_code
_entity_poly.pdbx_strand_id
1 'polypeptide(L)'
;MSRILVIDDELPLRLVIRDILERAGHTVLDAPDGRKGMALWRREPTDVVVTDIFMPEEDGMEVILEMKKVAPKPKIIAMSGGGNKRLLDWNSVALSLGADRVLLKPFDQRTLLSTVQEVLVDLSDTKDAVLPSGATDQRKYPRLPVFLPVSFGDGVIAQTGTVVDISNEGGRIRCTGAVPDMRYFRVDVQLDDPYETLTVDLAVMRWSRNGEFGVEFIRMESDQRARLLNTIRSCEDVRARQDHRREVQRPLLTVGLGA
;
A
#
# COMPACT_ATOMS: atom_id res chain seq x y z
N MET A 1 3.72 -2.85 31.40
CA MET A 1 2.55 -1.99 31.18
C MET A 1 2.79 -1.25 29.86
N SER A 2 1.92 -1.38 28.88
CA SER A 2 2.09 -0.83 27.54
C SER A 2 0.84 -0.06 27.16
N ARG A 3 0.97 0.89 26.21
CA ARG A 3 -0.15 1.66 25.66
C ARG A 3 -0.59 1.00 24.35
N ILE A 4 -1.89 0.73 24.23
CA ILE A 4 -2.47 0.03 23.08
C ILE A 4 -3.59 0.89 22.49
N LEU A 5 -3.61 1.04 21.17
CA LEU A 5 -4.71 1.66 20.43
C LEU A 5 -5.52 0.56 19.76
N VAL A 6 -6.85 0.55 19.99
CA VAL A 6 -7.78 -0.37 19.33
C VAL A 6 -8.62 0.40 18.33
N ILE A 7 -8.64 -0.06 17.07
CA ILE A 7 -9.38 0.55 15.97
C ILE A 7 -10.32 -0.51 15.37
N ASP A 8 -11.63 -0.30 15.51
CA ASP A 8 -12.66 -1.23 15.03
C ASP A 8 -13.99 -0.47 14.94
N ASP A 9 -14.77 -0.62 13.89
CA ASP A 9 -16.05 0.07 13.74
C ASP A 9 -17.16 -0.54 14.61
N GLU A 10 -17.03 -1.81 15.02
CA GLU A 10 -17.96 -2.50 15.89
C GLU A 10 -17.77 -2.09 17.36
N LEU A 11 -18.58 -1.16 17.84
CA LEU A 11 -18.49 -0.68 19.24
C LEU A 11 -18.50 -1.81 20.29
N PRO A 12 -19.36 -2.86 20.21
CA PRO A 12 -19.36 -3.94 21.19
C PRO A 12 -18.02 -4.69 21.24
N LEU A 13 -17.45 -5.01 20.09
CA LEU A 13 -16.16 -5.71 20.01
C LEU A 13 -15.03 -4.83 20.55
N ARG A 14 -15.01 -3.55 20.18
CA ARG A 14 -14.02 -2.58 20.66
C ARG A 14 -14.03 -2.47 22.18
N LEU A 15 -15.22 -2.41 22.81
CA LEU A 15 -15.35 -2.35 24.26
C LEU A 15 -14.89 -3.64 24.95
N VAL A 16 -15.17 -4.81 24.37
CA VAL A 16 -14.71 -6.12 24.89
C VAL A 16 -13.18 -6.21 24.82
N ILE A 17 -12.58 -5.86 23.70
CA ILE A 17 -11.11 -5.84 23.55
C ILE A 17 -10.47 -4.91 24.57
N ARG A 18 -11.01 -3.70 24.71
CA ARG A 18 -10.55 -2.72 25.69
C ARG A 18 -10.58 -3.29 27.12
N ASP A 19 -11.74 -3.81 27.56
CA ASP A 19 -11.89 -4.39 28.92
C ASP A 19 -10.87 -5.52 29.19
N ILE A 20 -10.67 -6.41 28.20
CA ILE A 20 -9.69 -7.51 28.32
C ILE A 20 -8.26 -6.96 28.51
N LEU A 21 -7.87 -5.97 27.71
CA LEU A 21 -6.52 -5.42 27.73
C LEU A 21 -6.27 -4.55 28.98
N GLU A 22 -7.28 -3.78 29.43
CA GLU A 22 -7.20 -2.98 30.67
C GLU A 22 -7.07 -3.89 31.90
N ARG A 23 -7.81 -5.00 31.95
CA ARG A 23 -7.68 -6.01 33.03
C ARG A 23 -6.31 -6.70 33.01
N ALA A 24 -5.67 -6.80 31.88
CA ALA A 24 -4.31 -7.31 31.75
C ALA A 24 -3.22 -6.29 32.13
N GLY A 25 -3.61 -5.06 32.54
CA GLY A 25 -2.71 -4.02 33.03
C GLY A 25 -2.16 -3.09 31.94
N HIS A 26 -2.76 -3.05 30.76
CA HIS A 26 -2.40 -2.12 29.70
C HIS A 26 -3.24 -0.82 29.79
N THR A 27 -2.73 0.26 29.21
CA THR A 27 -3.49 1.49 28.99
C THR A 27 -4.07 1.45 27.57
N VAL A 28 -5.39 1.57 27.42
CA VAL A 28 -6.05 1.40 26.15
C VAL A 28 -6.70 2.70 25.66
N LEU A 29 -6.39 3.07 24.44
CA LEU A 29 -7.10 4.07 23.64
C LEU A 29 -7.96 3.34 22.63
N ASP A 30 -9.11 3.88 22.22
CA ASP A 30 -9.95 3.27 21.20
C ASP A 30 -10.51 4.29 20.21
N ALA A 31 -10.69 3.85 18.97
CA ALA A 31 -11.23 4.66 17.88
C ALA A 31 -12.17 3.84 17.00
N PRO A 32 -13.25 4.43 16.47
CA PRO A 32 -14.23 3.72 15.65
C PRO A 32 -13.88 3.61 14.17
N ASP A 33 -12.83 4.27 13.72
CA ASP A 33 -12.37 4.28 12.32
C ASP A 33 -10.88 4.61 12.22
N GLY A 34 -10.29 4.32 11.06
CA GLY A 34 -8.86 4.54 10.81
C GLY A 34 -8.44 5.99 10.95
N ARG A 35 -9.26 6.94 10.47
CA ARG A 35 -8.96 8.39 10.53
C ARG A 35 -8.86 8.88 11.96
N LYS A 36 -9.85 8.53 12.80
CA LYS A 36 -9.83 8.89 14.23
C LYS A 36 -8.70 8.18 14.96
N GLY A 37 -8.44 6.91 14.63
CA GLY A 37 -7.32 6.15 15.15
C GLY A 37 -5.98 6.82 14.87
N MET A 38 -5.72 7.21 13.62
CA MET A 38 -4.51 7.93 13.22
C MET A 38 -4.40 9.31 13.89
N ALA A 39 -5.50 10.06 14.00
CA ALA A 39 -5.51 11.35 14.68
C ALA A 39 -5.20 11.20 16.18
N LEU A 40 -5.77 10.17 16.82
CA LEU A 40 -5.52 9.85 18.22
C LEU A 40 -4.07 9.43 18.45
N TRP A 41 -3.55 8.53 17.61
CA TRP A 41 -2.17 8.06 17.69
C TRP A 41 -1.14 9.19 17.52
N ARG A 42 -1.36 10.12 16.58
CA ARG A 42 -0.48 11.30 16.40
C ARG A 42 -0.40 12.19 17.63
N ARG A 43 -1.49 12.30 18.38
CA ARG A 43 -1.54 13.06 19.64
C ARG A 43 -0.96 12.28 20.81
N GLU A 44 -1.21 10.99 20.84
CA GLU A 44 -0.85 10.09 21.93
C GLU A 44 -0.29 8.77 21.37
N PRO A 45 1.01 8.73 20.97
CA PRO A 45 1.61 7.51 20.42
C PRO A 45 1.48 6.30 21.36
N THR A 46 1.21 5.13 20.80
CA THR A 46 1.04 3.86 21.51
C THR A 46 2.09 2.84 21.08
N ASP A 47 2.40 1.87 21.94
CA ASP A 47 3.36 0.80 21.69
C ASP A 47 2.81 -0.22 20.69
N VAL A 48 1.50 -0.50 20.79
CA VAL A 48 0.79 -1.47 19.93
C VAL A 48 -0.46 -0.81 19.35
N VAL A 49 -0.77 -1.17 18.12
CA VAL A 49 -2.05 -0.88 17.46
C VAL A 49 -2.73 -2.18 17.08
N VAL A 50 -3.97 -2.34 17.49
CA VAL A 50 -4.85 -3.46 17.11
C VAL A 50 -5.92 -2.87 16.20
N THR A 51 -5.95 -3.23 14.92
CA THR A 51 -6.87 -2.64 13.95
C THR A 51 -7.66 -3.69 13.20
N ASP A 52 -8.96 -3.49 13.01
CA ASP A 52 -9.71 -4.26 12.04
C ASP A 52 -9.19 -3.96 10.63
N ILE A 53 -9.15 -4.98 9.77
CA ILE A 53 -8.79 -4.84 8.35
C ILE A 53 -9.92 -4.18 7.58
N PHE A 54 -11.17 -4.58 7.85
CA PHE A 54 -12.34 -4.19 7.08
C PHE A 54 -13.24 -3.24 7.87
N MET A 55 -13.09 -1.95 7.63
CA MET A 55 -13.94 -0.92 8.19
C MET A 55 -14.54 -0.05 7.08
N PRO A 56 -15.77 0.48 7.23
CA PRO A 56 -16.31 1.51 6.35
C PRO A 56 -15.40 2.75 6.32
N GLU A 57 -15.31 3.45 5.20
CA GLU A 57 -14.62 4.74 4.97
C GLU A 57 -13.09 4.69 4.94
N GLU A 58 -12.39 4.26 5.97
CA GLU A 58 -10.93 4.03 5.99
C GLU A 58 -10.64 2.68 6.59
N ASP A 59 -10.17 1.75 5.75
CA ASP A 59 -9.85 0.39 6.18
C ASP A 59 -8.55 0.30 6.97
N GLY A 60 -8.42 -0.75 7.79
CA GLY A 60 -7.23 -0.97 8.60
C GLY A 60 -5.96 -1.20 7.79
N MET A 61 -6.06 -1.56 6.52
CA MET A 61 -4.91 -1.66 5.62
C MET A 61 -4.24 -0.30 5.39
N GLU A 62 -5.04 0.77 5.27
CA GLU A 62 -4.51 2.13 5.18
C GLU A 62 -3.83 2.55 6.47
N VAL A 63 -4.44 2.22 7.62
CA VAL A 63 -3.83 2.46 8.94
C VAL A 63 -2.46 1.79 9.02
N ILE A 64 -2.34 0.52 8.61
CA ILE A 64 -1.07 -0.21 8.59
C ILE A 64 -0.04 0.51 7.70
N LEU A 65 -0.42 0.87 6.48
CA LEU A 65 0.44 1.58 5.53
C LEU A 65 0.93 2.93 6.05
N GLU A 66 0.05 3.72 6.66
CA GLU A 66 0.39 5.03 7.21
C GLU A 66 1.31 4.89 8.44
N MET A 67 1.03 3.94 9.33
CA MET A 67 1.84 3.71 10.52
C MET A 67 3.23 3.18 10.23
N LYS A 68 3.45 2.55 9.07
CA LYS A 68 4.80 2.15 8.62
C LYS A 68 5.67 3.34 8.20
N LYS A 69 5.08 4.48 7.86
CA LYS A 69 5.79 5.69 7.40
C LYS A 69 6.21 6.60 8.55
N VAL A 70 5.70 6.37 9.77
CA VAL A 70 5.94 7.25 10.92
C VAL A 70 6.96 6.67 11.90
N ALA A 71 7.53 7.54 12.75
CA ALA A 71 8.44 7.15 13.83
C ALA A 71 7.99 7.83 15.15
N PRO A 72 8.06 7.15 16.30
CA PRO A 72 8.43 5.73 16.47
C PRO A 72 7.36 4.81 15.85
N LYS A 73 7.76 3.62 15.35
CA LYS A 73 6.83 2.67 14.73
C LYS A 73 6.14 1.85 15.83
N PRO A 74 4.80 1.85 15.91
CA PRO A 74 4.10 0.92 16.78
C PRO A 74 4.19 -0.50 16.22
N LYS A 75 4.03 -1.49 17.08
CA LYS A 75 3.70 -2.87 16.66
C LYS A 75 2.25 -2.93 16.21
N ILE A 76 1.97 -3.65 15.14
CA ILE A 76 0.64 -3.67 14.52
C ILE A 76 0.09 -5.09 14.51
N ILE A 77 -1.09 -5.26 15.11
CA ILE A 77 -1.88 -6.48 15.04
C ILE A 77 -3.11 -6.18 14.17
N ALA A 78 -3.23 -6.86 13.04
CA ALA A 78 -4.38 -6.75 12.16
C ALA A 78 -5.45 -7.77 12.56
N MET A 79 -6.68 -7.35 12.78
CA MET A 79 -7.82 -8.26 13.02
C MET A 79 -8.49 -8.56 11.68
N SER A 80 -8.72 -9.84 11.38
CA SER A 80 -9.32 -10.29 10.14
C SER A 80 -10.52 -11.20 10.39
N GLY A 81 -11.68 -10.84 9.86
CA GLY A 81 -12.83 -11.74 9.78
C GLY A 81 -12.62 -12.75 8.65
N GLY A 82 -12.71 -14.05 8.92
CA GLY A 82 -12.50 -15.13 7.95
C GLY A 82 -13.50 -15.19 6.80
N GLY A 83 -14.01 -14.04 6.33
CA GLY A 83 -15.01 -13.92 5.28
C GLY A 83 -14.41 -13.98 3.88
N ASN A 84 -14.99 -14.87 3.06
CA ASN A 84 -14.83 -15.07 1.62
C ASN A 84 -13.39 -15.32 1.13
N LYS A 85 -13.18 -16.52 0.63
CA LYS A 85 -12.04 -16.96 -0.20
C LYS A 85 -12.03 -16.20 -1.54
N ARG A 86 -11.72 -14.90 -1.49
CA ARG A 86 -11.23 -14.16 -2.65
C ARG A 86 -9.79 -14.58 -2.91
N LEU A 87 -9.30 -14.43 -4.11
CA LEU A 87 -7.92 -14.79 -4.50
C LEU A 87 -6.84 -14.06 -3.66
N LEU A 88 -7.20 -12.99 -2.97
CA LEU A 88 -6.32 -12.30 -2.03
C LEU A 88 -6.51 -12.89 -0.63
N ASP A 89 -5.46 -13.54 -0.14
CA ASP A 89 -5.35 -13.87 1.28
C ASP A 89 -5.04 -12.58 2.07
N TRP A 90 -6.07 -11.99 2.64
CA TRP A 90 -5.99 -10.73 3.38
C TRP A 90 -5.04 -10.78 4.58
N ASN A 91 -4.81 -11.96 5.15
CA ASN A 91 -3.85 -12.15 6.22
C ASN A 91 -2.43 -11.95 5.71
N SER A 92 -2.08 -12.59 4.60
CA SER A 92 -0.80 -12.38 3.91
C SER A 92 -0.64 -10.95 3.42
N VAL A 93 -1.73 -10.31 2.97
CA VAL A 93 -1.76 -8.90 2.58
C VAL A 93 -1.41 -8.01 3.77
N ALA A 94 -2.09 -8.15 4.92
CA ALA A 94 -1.83 -7.36 6.11
C ALA A 94 -0.37 -7.47 6.58
N LEU A 95 0.18 -8.70 6.62
CA LEU A 95 1.59 -8.94 6.94
C LEU A 95 2.53 -8.26 5.93
N SER A 96 2.22 -8.31 4.64
CA SER A 96 3.03 -7.67 3.59
C SER A 96 2.98 -6.14 3.67
N LEU A 97 1.86 -5.57 4.11
CA LEU A 97 1.71 -4.13 4.36
C LEU A 97 2.48 -3.71 5.62
N GLY A 98 2.77 -4.66 6.49
CA GLY A 98 3.60 -4.47 7.65
C GLY A 98 2.94 -4.70 8.99
N ALA A 99 1.80 -5.37 9.06
CA ALA A 99 1.34 -5.89 10.34
C ALA A 99 2.36 -6.88 10.90
N ASP A 100 2.61 -6.82 12.20
CA ASP A 100 3.52 -7.73 12.88
C ASP A 100 2.85 -9.08 13.13
N ARG A 101 1.52 -9.08 13.36
CA ARG A 101 0.69 -10.28 13.53
C ARG A 101 -0.70 -10.08 12.95
N VAL A 102 -1.37 -11.21 12.69
CA VAL A 102 -2.78 -11.24 12.31
C VAL A 102 -3.57 -12.03 13.34
N LEU A 103 -4.68 -11.47 13.79
CA LEU A 103 -5.63 -12.07 14.72
C LEU A 103 -6.93 -12.40 14.00
N LEU A 104 -7.26 -13.70 13.89
CA LEU A 104 -8.46 -14.15 13.15
C LEU A 104 -9.72 -14.03 14.01
N LYS A 105 -10.74 -13.35 13.54
CA LYS A 105 -12.09 -13.30 14.13
C LYS A 105 -12.88 -14.56 13.74
N PRO A 106 -13.59 -15.23 14.69
CA PRO A 106 -13.68 -14.88 16.11
C PRO A 106 -12.46 -15.37 16.90
N PHE A 107 -12.02 -14.61 17.87
CA PHE A 107 -10.94 -14.97 18.79
C PHE A 107 -11.40 -14.89 20.24
N ASP A 108 -10.75 -15.64 21.11
CA ASP A 108 -10.97 -15.60 22.56
C ASP A 108 -9.99 -14.66 23.27
N GLN A 109 -10.23 -14.41 24.54
CA GLN A 109 -9.38 -13.59 25.40
C GLN A 109 -7.92 -14.08 25.43
N ARG A 110 -7.70 -15.40 25.49
CA ARG A 110 -6.36 -16.01 25.57
C ARG A 110 -5.57 -15.69 24.30
N THR A 111 -6.18 -15.88 23.15
CA THR A 111 -5.56 -15.62 21.84
C THR A 111 -5.21 -14.14 21.68
N LEU A 112 -6.10 -13.24 22.08
CA LEU A 112 -5.82 -11.78 22.05
C LEU A 112 -4.61 -11.44 22.92
N LEU A 113 -4.59 -11.89 24.17
CA LEU A 113 -3.51 -11.60 25.13
C LEU A 113 -2.18 -12.23 24.71
N SER A 114 -2.17 -13.47 24.20
CA SER A 114 -0.94 -14.09 23.71
C SER A 114 -0.37 -13.34 22.50
N THR A 115 -1.22 -12.92 21.55
CA THR A 115 -0.78 -12.17 20.37
C THR A 115 -0.19 -10.80 20.76
N VAL A 116 -0.82 -10.11 21.70
CA VAL A 116 -0.28 -8.84 22.24
C VAL A 116 1.06 -9.05 22.94
N GLN A 117 1.17 -10.11 23.76
CA GLN A 117 2.42 -10.43 24.44
C GLN A 117 3.55 -10.76 23.48
N GLU A 118 3.30 -11.50 22.40
CA GLU A 118 4.29 -11.81 21.37
C GLU A 118 4.88 -10.56 20.74
N VAL A 119 4.03 -9.61 20.29
CA VAL A 119 4.53 -8.36 19.66
C VAL A 119 5.26 -7.45 20.63
N LEU A 120 4.92 -7.51 21.93
CA LEU A 120 5.59 -6.74 22.98
C LEU A 120 6.98 -7.28 23.32
N VAL A 121 7.19 -8.59 23.25
CA VAL A 121 8.51 -9.22 23.41
C VAL A 121 9.43 -8.78 22.27
N ASP A 122 8.94 -8.76 21.03
CA ASP A 122 9.67 -8.29 19.86
C ASP A 122 10.07 -6.79 19.95
N LEU A 123 9.40 -5.98 20.77
CA LEU A 123 9.77 -4.58 21.04
C LEU A 123 11.03 -4.46 21.92
N SER A 124 11.30 -5.44 22.79
CA SER A 124 12.46 -5.40 23.68
C SER A 124 13.79 -5.61 22.93
N ASP A 125 13.76 -6.28 21.78
CA ASP A 125 14.93 -6.63 20.98
C ASP A 125 15.29 -5.61 19.89
N THR A 126 14.45 -4.57 19.66
CA THR A 126 14.62 -3.61 18.54
C THR A 126 14.92 -2.17 18.95
N LYS A 127 15.63 -1.94 20.05
CA LYS A 127 15.91 -0.56 20.53
C LYS A 127 16.95 0.22 19.73
N ASP A 128 17.53 -0.29 18.64
CA ASP A 128 18.55 0.39 17.86
C ASP A 128 18.30 0.30 16.34
N ALA A 129 17.35 1.07 15.84
CA ALA A 129 17.33 1.45 14.42
C ALA A 129 16.62 2.79 14.22
N VAL A 130 17.36 3.87 14.35
CA VAL A 130 16.93 5.20 13.92
C VAL A 130 17.09 5.29 12.41
N LEU A 131 15.98 5.35 11.68
CA LEU A 131 15.97 5.74 10.28
C LEU A 131 15.49 7.20 10.17
N PRO A 132 16.05 8.02 9.27
CA PRO A 132 15.78 9.44 9.21
C PRO A 132 14.34 9.72 8.73
N SER A 133 13.66 10.56 9.49
CA SER A 133 12.37 11.15 9.11
C SER A 133 12.58 12.23 8.05
N GLY A 134 11.82 12.15 6.98
CA GLY A 134 11.79 13.19 5.96
C GLY A 134 10.61 12.95 5.01
N ALA A 135 9.41 13.28 5.48
CA ALA A 135 8.24 13.33 4.60
C ALA A 135 8.11 14.74 4.02
N THR A 136 8.77 14.98 2.91
CA THR A 136 8.35 16.00 1.95
C THR A 136 7.71 15.27 0.79
N ASP A 137 6.53 15.74 0.36
CA ASP A 137 5.78 15.26 -0.81
C ASP A 137 6.56 15.58 -2.10
N GLN A 138 7.65 14.84 -2.31
CA GLN A 138 8.39 14.78 -3.55
C GLN A 138 8.31 13.34 -4.04
N ARG A 139 7.64 13.14 -5.17
CA ARG A 139 7.61 11.86 -5.87
C ARG A 139 9.04 11.34 -6.01
N LYS A 140 9.31 10.24 -5.32
CA LYS A 140 10.66 9.67 -5.19
C LYS A 140 11.24 9.17 -6.53
N TYR A 141 10.35 8.85 -7.49
CA TYR A 141 10.74 8.31 -8.79
C TYR A 141 9.99 9.01 -9.93
N PRO A 142 10.65 9.30 -11.06
CA PRO A 142 10.01 9.81 -12.25
C PRO A 142 9.00 8.79 -12.81
N ARG A 143 7.93 9.27 -13.42
CA ARG A 143 6.97 8.45 -14.15
C ARG A 143 7.27 8.50 -15.64
N LEU A 144 7.34 7.33 -16.25
CA LEU A 144 7.55 7.21 -17.68
C LEU A 144 6.20 6.97 -18.37
N PRO A 145 5.87 7.75 -19.41
CA PRO A 145 4.70 7.48 -20.22
C PRO A 145 4.89 6.16 -20.97
N VAL A 146 3.88 5.30 -20.87
CA VAL A 146 3.79 4.02 -21.56
C VAL A 146 2.36 3.82 -22.05
N PHE A 147 2.13 2.83 -22.92
CA PHE A 147 0.79 2.49 -23.41
C PHE A 147 0.66 0.97 -23.46
N LEU A 148 0.70 0.34 -22.27
CA LEU A 148 0.70 -1.12 -22.14
C LEU A 148 -0.70 -1.62 -21.77
N PRO A 149 -1.21 -2.67 -22.43
CA PRO A 149 -2.45 -3.32 -22.02
C PRO A 149 -2.33 -3.86 -20.59
N VAL A 150 -3.43 -3.74 -19.83
CA VAL A 150 -3.46 -4.20 -18.45
C VAL A 150 -4.78 -4.87 -18.13
N SER A 151 -4.73 -5.96 -17.36
CA SER A 151 -5.86 -6.50 -16.65
C SER A 151 -5.68 -6.32 -15.15
N PHE A 152 -6.75 -6.06 -14.43
CA PHE A 152 -6.73 -5.85 -12.99
C PHE A 152 -8.04 -6.32 -12.35
N GLY A 153 -7.97 -6.81 -11.13
CA GLY A 153 -9.14 -7.32 -10.42
C GLY A 153 -8.81 -8.02 -9.11
N ASP A 154 -9.86 -8.46 -8.41
CA ASP A 154 -9.75 -9.23 -7.17
C ASP A 154 -9.63 -10.75 -7.41
N GLY A 155 -9.55 -11.13 -8.70
CA GLY A 155 -9.45 -12.49 -9.18
C GLY A 155 -10.79 -13.22 -9.40
N VAL A 156 -11.90 -12.57 -9.05
CA VAL A 156 -13.25 -13.02 -9.42
C VAL A 156 -13.75 -12.22 -10.63
N ILE A 157 -13.52 -10.92 -10.61
CA ILE A 157 -13.85 -10.00 -11.69
C ILE A 157 -12.56 -9.39 -12.21
N ALA A 158 -12.24 -9.63 -13.47
CA ALA A 158 -11.16 -8.99 -14.17
C ALA A 158 -11.68 -7.86 -15.05
N GLN A 159 -11.08 -6.69 -14.94
CA GLN A 159 -11.31 -5.56 -15.82
C GLN A 159 -10.05 -5.30 -16.65
N THR A 160 -10.20 -4.55 -17.73
CA THR A 160 -9.10 -4.23 -18.62
C THR A 160 -8.94 -2.72 -18.79
N GLY A 161 -7.74 -2.33 -19.19
CA GLY A 161 -7.41 -0.94 -19.43
C GLY A 161 -6.04 -0.79 -20.09
N THR A 162 -5.49 0.41 -19.96
CA THR A 162 -4.15 0.75 -20.46
C THR A 162 -3.37 1.44 -19.36
N VAL A 163 -2.17 0.96 -19.06
CA VAL A 163 -1.20 1.71 -18.24
C VAL A 163 -0.70 2.87 -19.07
N VAL A 164 -0.91 4.09 -18.62
CA VAL A 164 -0.53 5.31 -19.35
C VAL A 164 0.76 5.96 -18.83
N ASP A 165 1.12 5.68 -17.59
CA ASP A 165 2.45 5.93 -17.05
C ASP A 165 2.80 4.91 -15.96
N ILE A 166 4.09 4.66 -15.79
CA ILE A 166 4.63 3.70 -14.82
C ILE A 166 5.88 4.26 -14.13
N SER A 167 6.09 3.82 -12.89
CA SER A 167 7.31 4.08 -12.10
C SER A 167 7.65 2.85 -11.27
N ASN A 168 8.75 2.91 -10.51
CA ASN A 168 9.17 1.81 -9.63
C ASN A 168 8.15 1.44 -8.54
N GLU A 169 7.29 2.37 -8.14
CA GLU A 169 6.35 2.21 -7.03
C GLU A 169 4.88 2.22 -7.45
N GLY A 170 4.57 2.41 -8.73
CA GLY A 170 3.18 2.47 -9.17
C GLY A 170 2.98 2.94 -10.59
N GLY A 171 1.73 3.18 -10.96
CA GLY A 171 1.35 3.59 -12.30
C GLY A 171 0.03 4.32 -12.34
N ARG A 172 -0.33 4.77 -13.53
CA ARG A 172 -1.66 5.29 -13.83
C ARG A 172 -2.30 4.42 -14.89
N ILE A 173 -3.53 4.03 -14.63
CA ILE A 173 -4.32 3.15 -15.48
C ILE A 173 -5.53 3.93 -16.00
N ARG A 174 -5.80 3.82 -17.29
CA ARG A 174 -7.04 4.26 -17.94
C ARG A 174 -7.93 3.05 -18.16
N CYS A 175 -9.14 3.06 -17.59
CA CYS A 175 -10.10 1.98 -17.75
C CYS A 175 -10.68 1.94 -19.16
N THR A 176 -11.00 0.74 -19.64
CA THR A 176 -11.84 0.55 -20.82
C THR A 176 -13.33 0.76 -20.51
N GLY A 177 -13.71 0.59 -19.23
CA GLY A 177 -15.06 0.78 -18.70
C GLY A 177 -15.12 1.69 -17.49
N ALA A 178 -16.05 1.44 -16.57
CA ALA A 178 -16.13 2.15 -15.31
C ALA A 178 -14.89 1.86 -14.42
N VAL A 179 -14.46 2.86 -13.65
CA VAL A 179 -13.42 2.65 -12.64
C VAL A 179 -13.96 1.66 -11.60
N PRO A 180 -13.18 0.63 -11.21
CA PRO A 180 -13.66 -0.36 -10.26
C PRO A 180 -13.93 0.26 -8.88
N ASP A 181 -15.00 -0.25 -8.24
CA ASP A 181 -15.27 0.05 -6.84
C ASP A 181 -14.54 -0.96 -5.96
N MET A 182 -13.20 -0.99 -6.10
CA MET A 182 -12.32 -1.82 -5.28
C MET A 182 -11.02 -1.06 -5.04
N ARG A 183 -10.50 -1.14 -3.83
CA ARG A 183 -9.29 -0.42 -3.44
C ARG A 183 -8.03 -1.24 -3.63
N TYR A 184 -8.10 -2.54 -3.43
CA TYR A 184 -6.98 -3.49 -3.51
C TYR A 184 -7.25 -4.52 -4.59
N PHE A 185 -6.29 -4.74 -5.45
CA PHE A 185 -6.41 -5.68 -6.57
C PHE A 185 -5.04 -6.11 -7.09
N ARG A 186 -5.04 -7.23 -7.81
CA ARG A 186 -3.92 -7.67 -8.61
C ARG A 186 -3.90 -6.90 -9.92
N VAL A 187 -2.69 -6.64 -10.43
CA VAL A 187 -2.47 -5.98 -11.73
C VAL A 187 -1.55 -6.85 -12.57
N ASP A 188 -1.98 -7.17 -13.78
CA ASP A 188 -1.20 -7.92 -14.77
C ASP A 188 -1.03 -7.02 -16.01
N VAL A 189 0.19 -6.51 -16.22
CA VAL A 189 0.55 -5.64 -17.35
C VAL A 189 1.18 -6.48 -18.44
N GLN A 190 0.61 -6.43 -19.65
CA GLN A 190 1.17 -7.06 -20.83
C GLN A 190 2.34 -6.22 -21.33
N LEU A 191 3.54 -6.77 -21.36
CA LEU A 191 4.73 -6.11 -21.92
C LEU A 191 4.74 -6.19 -23.44
N ASP A 192 5.72 -5.52 -24.07
CA ASP A 192 5.86 -5.50 -25.54
C ASP A 192 6.09 -6.90 -26.14
N ASP A 193 6.71 -7.81 -25.38
CA ASP A 193 6.72 -9.24 -25.72
C ASP A 193 5.36 -9.85 -25.32
N PRO A 194 4.57 -10.39 -26.26
CA PRO A 194 3.25 -10.96 -26.00
C PRO A 194 3.25 -12.16 -25.04
N TYR A 195 4.41 -12.74 -24.78
CA TYR A 195 4.58 -13.84 -23.82
C TYR A 195 5.04 -13.36 -22.43
N GLU A 196 5.33 -12.06 -22.28
CA GLU A 196 5.79 -11.50 -21.01
C GLU A 196 4.71 -10.66 -20.34
N THR A 197 4.30 -11.10 -19.16
CA THR A 197 3.38 -10.37 -18.27
C THR A 197 4.13 -9.93 -17.03
N LEU A 198 3.99 -8.66 -16.69
CA LEU A 198 4.42 -8.11 -15.40
C LEU A 198 3.27 -8.21 -14.41
N THR A 199 3.45 -9.01 -13.38
CA THR A 199 2.44 -9.23 -12.35
C THR A 199 2.76 -8.44 -11.08
N VAL A 200 1.77 -7.68 -10.61
CA VAL A 200 1.73 -7.06 -9.29
C VAL A 200 0.69 -7.79 -8.48
N ASP A 201 1.12 -8.58 -7.49
CA ASP A 201 0.22 -9.41 -6.68
C ASP A 201 -0.75 -8.58 -5.85
N LEU A 202 -0.32 -7.39 -5.43
CA LEU A 202 -1.14 -6.44 -4.71
C LEU A 202 -0.79 -5.02 -5.12
N ALA A 203 -1.80 -4.31 -5.60
CA ALA A 203 -1.78 -2.87 -5.83
C ALA A 203 -2.91 -2.20 -5.04
N VAL A 204 -2.71 -0.96 -4.63
CA VAL A 204 -3.74 -0.14 -3.97
C VAL A 204 -4.10 1.06 -4.84
N MET A 205 -5.39 1.31 -5.01
CA MET A 205 -5.88 2.53 -5.67
C MET A 205 -5.70 3.72 -4.73
N ARG A 206 -4.99 4.74 -5.19
CA ARG A 206 -4.73 5.97 -4.43
C ARG A 206 -5.69 7.11 -4.76
N TRP A 207 -6.15 7.15 -5.98
CA TRP A 207 -7.11 8.14 -6.48
C TRP A 207 -7.78 7.62 -7.75
N SER A 208 -8.99 8.12 -8.04
CA SER A 208 -9.69 7.91 -9.31
C SER A 208 -10.33 9.21 -9.79
N ARG A 209 -10.29 9.47 -11.09
CA ARG A 209 -10.97 10.59 -11.77
C ARG A 209 -11.02 10.41 -13.28
N ASN A 210 -12.10 10.81 -13.91
CA ASN A 210 -12.22 10.85 -15.37
C ASN A 210 -11.86 9.56 -16.09
N GLY A 211 -12.25 8.40 -15.55
CA GLY A 211 -11.95 7.09 -16.15
C GLY A 211 -10.50 6.62 -15.98
N GLU A 212 -9.69 7.36 -15.21
CA GLU A 212 -8.33 6.99 -14.85
C GLU A 212 -8.19 6.82 -13.34
N PHE A 213 -7.25 5.99 -12.92
CA PHE A 213 -6.88 5.85 -11.51
C PHE A 213 -5.39 5.63 -11.34
N GLY A 214 -4.87 6.11 -10.21
CA GLY A 214 -3.48 5.90 -9.81
C GLY A 214 -3.36 4.73 -8.86
N VAL A 215 -2.36 3.88 -9.11
CA VAL A 215 -2.05 2.71 -8.29
C VAL A 215 -0.67 2.81 -7.69
N GLU A 216 -0.54 2.30 -6.47
CA GLU A 216 0.74 2.03 -5.82
C GLU A 216 0.94 0.52 -5.76
N PHE A 217 2.14 0.05 -6.11
CA PHE A 217 2.51 -1.36 -6.08
C PHE A 217 2.99 -1.73 -4.68
N ILE A 218 2.22 -2.57 -3.99
CA ILE A 218 2.48 -2.95 -2.60
C ILE A 218 3.29 -4.24 -2.54
N ARG A 219 2.82 -5.28 -3.24
CA ARG A 219 3.48 -6.59 -3.26
C ARG A 219 3.73 -7.05 -4.68
N MET A 220 4.95 -7.50 -4.91
CA MET A 220 5.40 -8.03 -6.18
C MET A 220 6.54 -9.02 -5.90
N GLU A 221 6.52 -10.17 -6.55
CA GLU A 221 7.61 -11.14 -6.51
C GLU A 221 8.94 -10.51 -6.97
N SER A 222 10.06 -11.05 -6.48
CA SER A 222 11.40 -10.46 -6.76
C SER A 222 11.76 -10.46 -8.23
N ASP A 223 11.39 -11.49 -8.98
CA ASP A 223 11.58 -11.60 -10.43
C ASP A 223 10.71 -10.59 -11.19
N GLN A 224 9.48 -10.37 -10.75
CA GLN A 224 8.57 -9.37 -11.31
C GLN A 224 9.08 -7.95 -11.03
N ARG A 225 9.66 -7.71 -9.84
CA ARG A 225 10.31 -6.43 -9.51
C ARG A 225 11.51 -6.16 -10.43
N ALA A 226 12.35 -7.18 -10.68
CA ALA A 226 13.46 -7.05 -11.60
C ALA A 226 12.98 -6.77 -13.04
N ARG A 227 11.91 -7.43 -13.47
CA ARG A 227 11.25 -7.22 -14.77
C ARG A 227 10.73 -5.79 -14.92
N LEU A 228 10.03 -5.26 -13.90
CA LEU A 228 9.59 -3.86 -13.87
C LEU A 228 10.76 -2.89 -14.07
N LEU A 229 11.85 -3.07 -13.31
CA LEU A 229 13.04 -2.21 -13.43
C LEU A 229 13.66 -2.26 -14.81
N ASN A 230 13.73 -3.43 -15.43
CA ASN A 230 14.25 -3.60 -16.80
C ASN A 230 13.33 -2.90 -17.82
N THR A 231 12.02 -3.04 -17.69
CA THR A 231 11.03 -2.35 -18.56
C THR A 231 11.19 -0.83 -18.45
N ILE A 232 11.31 -0.31 -17.25
CA ILE A 232 11.53 1.13 -17.01
C ILE A 232 12.81 1.61 -17.70
N ARG A 233 13.95 0.90 -17.51
CA ARG A 233 15.23 1.24 -18.15
C ARG A 233 15.14 1.22 -19.67
N SER A 234 14.51 0.20 -20.24
CA SER A 234 14.32 0.10 -21.69
C SER A 234 13.51 1.28 -22.23
N CYS A 235 12.47 1.71 -21.53
CA CYS A 235 11.67 2.89 -21.91
C CYS A 235 12.50 4.19 -21.81
N GLU A 236 13.34 4.35 -20.78
CA GLU A 236 14.24 5.50 -20.64
C GLU A 236 15.24 5.58 -21.79
N ASP A 237 15.87 4.44 -22.15
CA ASP A 237 16.83 4.37 -23.24
C ASP A 237 16.21 4.73 -24.60
N VAL A 238 14.99 4.24 -24.88
CA VAL A 238 14.26 4.56 -26.12
C VAL A 238 13.96 6.07 -26.17
N ARG A 239 13.55 6.66 -25.05
CA ARG A 239 13.24 8.09 -24.95
C ARG A 239 14.49 8.95 -25.17
N ALA A 240 15.59 8.61 -24.51
CA ALA A 240 16.87 9.31 -24.69
C ALA A 240 17.35 9.32 -26.14
N ARG A 241 17.21 8.18 -26.85
CA ARG A 241 17.54 8.08 -28.29
C ARG A 241 16.61 8.94 -29.16
N GLN A 242 15.33 9.04 -28.82
CA GLN A 242 14.37 9.88 -29.56
C GLN A 242 14.65 11.37 -29.36
N ASP A 243 14.94 11.79 -28.13
CA ASP A 243 15.26 13.17 -27.81
C ASP A 243 16.58 13.61 -28.48
N HIS A 244 17.60 12.76 -28.49
CA HIS A 244 18.85 13.01 -29.20
C HIS A 244 18.64 13.16 -30.71
N ARG A 245 17.79 12.33 -31.33
CA ARG A 245 17.44 12.46 -32.76
C ARG A 245 16.73 13.78 -33.06
N ARG A 246 15.86 14.24 -32.16
CA ARG A 246 15.15 15.54 -32.32
C ARG A 246 16.08 16.73 -32.18
N GLU A 247 17.08 16.66 -31.30
CA GLU A 247 18.11 17.71 -31.18
C GLU A 247 19.01 17.81 -32.42
N VAL A 248 19.44 16.68 -32.96
CA VAL A 248 20.28 16.64 -34.16
C VAL A 248 19.52 17.11 -35.40
N GLN A 249 18.20 16.99 -35.43
CA GLN A 249 17.35 17.43 -36.56
C GLN A 249 16.83 18.86 -36.43
N ARG A 250 17.19 19.63 -35.39
CA ARG A 250 16.87 21.07 -35.35
C ARG A 250 17.66 21.80 -36.41
N PRO A 251 16.99 22.47 -37.38
CA PRO A 251 17.71 23.28 -38.35
C PRO A 251 18.44 24.41 -37.61
N LEU A 252 19.70 24.59 -37.94
CA LEU A 252 20.46 25.76 -37.56
C LEU A 252 19.71 27.00 -38.13
N LEU A 253 19.05 27.73 -37.25
CA LEU A 253 18.55 29.05 -37.58
C LEU A 253 19.77 29.90 -37.94
N THR A 254 20.05 30.05 -39.25
CA THR A 254 20.99 31.02 -39.78
C THR A 254 20.51 32.39 -39.34
N VAL A 255 21.24 32.98 -38.41
CA VAL A 255 21.13 34.42 -38.09
C VAL A 255 21.62 35.12 -39.33
N GLY A 256 20.69 35.59 -40.19
CA GLY A 256 20.99 36.50 -41.28
C GLY A 256 21.48 37.80 -40.68
N LEU A 257 22.78 38.05 -40.79
CA LEU A 257 23.34 39.38 -40.67
C LEU A 257 22.85 40.19 -41.85
N GLY A 258 21.85 41.01 -41.62
CA GLY A 258 21.46 42.05 -42.56
C GLY A 258 22.45 43.20 -42.44
N ALA A 259 23.04 43.53 -43.62
CA ALA A 259 23.79 44.74 -43.84
C ALA A 259 22.86 45.96 -43.98
#